data_868ad3c8be75e3fcd38c2f33f32c7f34
#
_entry.id   868ad3c8be75e3fcd38c2f33f32c7f34
#
_cell.length_a   1.000
_cell.length_b   1.000
_cell.length_c   1.000
_cell.angle_alpha   90.00
_cell.angle_beta   90.00
_cell.angle_gamma   90.00
#
_symmetry.space_group_name_H-M   'P 1'
#
loop_
_entity.id
_entity.type
_entity.pdbx_description
1 polymer ?
#
loop_
_entity_poly.entity_id
_entity_poly.type
_entity_poly.pdbx_seq_one_letter_code
_entity_poly.pdbx_strand_id
1 'polypeptide(L)'
;MDEIIENHVPGPDFPTGGLVMGRNGILSAYRTGRGSVLMRGRTSVEEMAKGRLAIIVHEVPYQVNKARMVEIIAEAVRDKRIEGISDLRDESDRRGVRVVIEIKRDAEPEIVLNQLFRYSPLQTSFGVNMLALHEGRPQQMNLKQIIAAFVAFREEVIRRRTIYEL
;
A
#
# COMPACT_ATOMS: atom_id res chain seq x y z
N MET A 1 -17.13 -12.62 -12.27
CA MET A 1 -16.08 -11.66 -11.82
C MET A 1 -16.38 -11.13 -10.43
N ASP A 2 -17.57 -10.63 -10.22
CA ASP A 2 -17.96 -10.02 -8.93
C ASP A 2 -17.91 -11.02 -7.78
N GLU A 3 -18.37 -12.24 -7.98
CA GLU A 3 -18.24 -13.34 -7.01
C GLU A 3 -16.77 -13.61 -6.61
N ILE A 4 -15.84 -13.61 -7.57
CA ILE A 4 -14.41 -13.79 -7.29
C ILE A 4 -13.88 -12.64 -6.42
N ILE A 5 -14.28 -11.41 -6.73
CA ILE A 5 -13.82 -10.21 -6.01
C ILE A 5 -14.44 -10.15 -4.60
N GLU A 6 -15.71 -10.54 -4.46
CA GLU A 6 -16.41 -10.43 -3.18
C GLU A 6 -16.01 -11.52 -2.19
N ASN A 7 -15.83 -12.77 -2.67
CA ASN A 7 -15.68 -13.93 -1.81
C ASN A 7 -14.26 -14.49 -1.72
N HIS A 8 -13.39 -14.19 -2.71
CA HIS A 8 -12.08 -14.86 -2.80
C HIS A 8 -10.89 -13.90 -2.87
N VAL A 9 -10.99 -12.82 -3.63
CA VAL A 9 -9.89 -11.88 -3.85
C VAL A 9 -10.39 -10.44 -3.69
N PRO A 10 -10.62 -9.98 -2.45
CA PRO A 10 -11.25 -8.67 -2.20
C PRO A 10 -10.39 -7.48 -2.61
N GLY A 11 -9.08 -7.65 -2.71
CA GLY A 11 -8.17 -6.58 -3.10
C GLY A 11 -6.73 -7.06 -3.30
N PRO A 12 -5.88 -6.20 -3.87
CA PRO A 12 -4.46 -6.47 -4.02
C PRO A 12 -3.76 -6.47 -2.66
N ASP A 13 -2.72 -7.29 -2.55
CA ASP A 13 -1.83 -7.36 -1.41
C ASP A 13 -0.46 -6.78 -1.76
N PHE A 14 0.16 -6.08 -0.82
CA PHE A 14 1.47 -5.46 -1.00
C PHE A 14 2.48 -5.98 0.03
N PRO A 15 3.73 -6.25 -0.35
CA PRO A 15 4.73 -6.83 0.55
C PRO A 15 5.11 -5.91 1.72
N THR A 16 4.85 -4.61 1.61
CA THR A 16 5.11 -3.61 2.66
C THR A 16 3.91 -3.36 3.57
N GLY A 17 2.81 -4.10 3.39
CA GLY A 17 1.56 -3.88 4.11
C GLY A 17 0.85 -2.59 3.69
N GLY A 18 0.30 -1.88 4.67
CA GLY A 18 -0.48 -0.67 4.46
C GLY A 18 -1.98 -0.94 4.32
N LEU A 19 -2.71 0.09 3.96
CA LEU A 19 -4.16 0.07 3.79
C LEU A 19 -4.52 0.49 2.37
N VAL A 20 -5.42 -0.27 1.75
CA VAL A 20 -6.02 0.11 0.46
C VAL A 20 -7.32 0.85 0.72
N MET A 21 -7.43 2.05 0.17
CA MET A 21 -8.56 2.95 0.40
C MET A 21 -9.54 2.93 -0.76
N GLY A 22 -10.76 2.52 -0.45
CA GLY A 22 -11.86 2.47 -1.43
C GLY A 22 -11.83 1.26 -2.35
N ARG A 23 -12.98 0.91 -2.93
CA ARG A 23 -13.15 -0.29 -3.79
C ARG A 23 -13.07 0.01 -5.29
N ASN A 24 -13.34 1.25 -5.71
CA ASN A 24 -13.48 1.57 -7.13
C ASN A 24 -12.22 1.32 -7.95
N GLY A 25 -11.04 1.64 -7.38
CA GLY A 25 -9.75 1.37 -8.02
C GLY A 25 -9.48 -0.13 -8.17
N ILE A 26 -9.83 -0.93 -7.15
CA ILE A 26 -9.72 -2.39 -7.16
C ILE A 26 -10.63 -2.99 -8.24
N LEU A 27 -11.89 -2.60 -8.25
CA LEU A 27 -12.88 -3.08 -9.23
C LEU A 27 -12.45 -2.76 -10.66
N SER A 28 -11.98 -1.52 -10.89
CA SER A 28 -11.45 -1.11 -12.20
C SER A 28 -10.25 -1.99 -12.60
N ALA A 29 -9.26 -2.15 -11.73
CA ALA A 29 -8.07 -2.95 -11.98
C ALA A 29 -8.41 -4.41 -12.31
N TYR A 30 -9.27 -5.04 -11.52
CA TYR A 30 -9.62 -6.45 -11.68
C TYR A 30 -10.52 -6.73 -12.88
N ARG A 31 -11.41 -5.80 -13.23
CA ARG A 31 -12.31 -5.95 -14.39
C ARG A 31 -11.66 -5.63 -15.73
N THR A 32 -10.72 -4.71 -15.76
CA THR A 32 -10.13 -4.20 -17.01
C THR A 32 -8.64 -4.51 -17.18
N GLY A 33 -7.96 -4.92 -16.10
CA GLY A 33 -6.51 -5.06 -16.05
C GLY A 33 -5.77 -3.74 -15.81
N ARG A 34 -6.50 -2.62 -15.64
CA ARG A 34 -5.94 -1.29 -15.30
C ARG A 34 -6.78 -0.58 -14.27
N GLY A 35 -6.10 0.13 -13.37
CA GLY A 35 -6.77 0.92 -12.34
C GLY A 35 -5.77 1.69 -11.51
N SER A 36 -6.29 2.57 -10.65
CA SER A 36 -5.49 3.29 -9.66
C SER A 36 -6.02 2.96 -8.28
N VAL A 37 -5.15 2.42 -7.44
CA VAL A 37 -5.45 2.02 -6.06
C VAL A 37 -4.82 3.02 -5.12
N LEU A 38 -5.61 3.63 -4.25
CA LEU A 38 -5.13 4.55 -3.23
C LEU A 38 -4.62 3.76 -2.02
N MET A 39 -3.37 3.98 -1.64
CA MET A 39 -2.73 3.31 -0.50
C MET A 39 -2.39 4.31 0.60
N ARG A 40 -2.54 3.88 1.84
CA ARG A 40 -2.10 4.59 3.04
C ARG A 40 -1.15 3.74 3.87
N GLY A 41 -0.17 4.38 4.50
CA GLY A 41 0.59 3.76 5.57
C GLY A 41 -0.29 3.43 6.76
N ARG A 42 0.05 2.36 7.50
CA ARG A 42 -0.62 2.01 8.75
C ARG A 42 -0.07 2.86 9.89
N THR A 43 -0.97 3.54 10.59
CA THR A 43 -0.61 4.44 11.69
C THR A 43 -1.41 4.12 12.94
N SER A 44 -0.86 4.45 14.09
CA SER A 44 -1.57 4.51 15.38
C SER A 44 -1.25 5.79 16.12
N VAL A 45 -2.07 6.13 17.12
CA VAL A 45 -1.77 7.21 18.05
C VAL A 45 -1.35 6.59 19.37
N GLU A 46 -0.18 6.99 19.89
CA GLU A 46 0.35 6.54 21.17
C GLU A 46 0.49 7.73 22.12
N GLU A 47 0.22 7.49 23.40
CA GLU A 47 0.51 8.46 24.46
C GLU A 47 1.97 8.33 24.89
N MET A 48 2.68 9.45 24.80
CA MET A 48 4.08 9.58 25.20
C MET A 48 4.21 10.13 26.61
N ALA A 49 5.43 10.14 27.14
CA ALA A 49 5.71 10.70 28.45
C ALA A 49 5.14 12.13 28.61
N LYS A 50 4.58 12.44 29.81
CA LYS A 50 3.98 13.73 30.18
C LYS A 50 2.69 14.05 29.39
N GLY A 51 1.92 13.02 28.97
CA GLY A 51 0.62 13.20 28.32
C GLY A 51 0.70 13.82 26.91
N ARG A 52 1.85 13.73 26.24
CA ARG A 52 1.98 14.11 24.83
C ARG A 52 1.51 12.97 23.94
N LEU A 53 0.93 13.32 22.79
CA LEU A 53 0.51 12.33 21.79
C LEU A 53 1.53 12.28 20.64
N ALA A 54 1.67 11.10 20.07
CA ALA A 54 2.46 10.89 18.86
C ALA A 54 1.70 10.00 17.86
N ILE A 55 1.83 10.32 16.59
CA ILE A 55 1.43 9.43 15.50
C ILE A 55 2.62 8.52 15.20
N ILE A 56 2.38 7.22 15.25
CA ILE A 56 3.39 6.20 14.93
C ILE A 56 3.05 5.60 13.58
N VAL A 57 4.01 5.61 12.65
CA VAL A 57 3.88 4.92 11.36
C VAL A 57 4.52 3.55 11.49
N HIS A 58 3.72 2.50 11.31
CA HIS A 58 4.15 1.09 11.38
C HIS A 58 4.44 0.48 10.02
N GLU A 59 3.72 0.93 8.99
CA GLU A 59 3.87 0.45 7.62
C GLU A 59 3.83 1.64 6.66
N VAL A 60 4.68 1.62 5.64
CA VAL A 60 4.70 2.64 4.58
C VAL A 60 4.06 2.08 3.30
N PRO A 61 3.44 2.91 2.46
CA PRO A 61 2.89 2.45 1.20
C PRO A 61 3.96 1.79 0.31
N TYR A 62 3.54 0.84 -0.50
CA TYR A 62 4.43 0.16 -1.44
C TYR A 62 5.17 1.14 -2.36
N GLN A 63 6.45 0.88 -2.62
CA GLN A 63 7.36 1.72 -3.40
C GLN A 63 7.67 3.10 -2.79
N VAL A 64 7.25 3.38 -1.56
CA VAL A 64 7.64 4.59 -0.84
C VAL A 64 8.93 4.34 -0.07
N ASN A 65 9.94 5.17 -0.34
CA ASN A 65 11.17 5.18 0.45
C ASN A 65 10.92 5.89 1.78
N LYS A 66 11.11 5.18 2.90
CA LYS A 66 10.88 5.69 4.26
C LYS A 66 11.69 6.95 4.56
N ALA A 67 12.98 6.95 4.26
CA ALA A 67 13.86 8.09 4.54
C ALA A 67 13.39 9.34 3.76
N ARG A 68 13.07 9.17 2.47
CA ARG A 68 12.55 10.26 1.66
C ARG A 68 11.17 10.76 2.14
N MET A 69 10.32 9.87 2.64
CA MET A 69 9.04 10.25 3.24
C MET A 69 9.26 11.13 4.48
N VAL A 70 10.19 10.76 5.37
CA VAL A 70 10.55 11.53 6.56
C VAL A 70 11.09 12.91 6.18
N GLU A 71 11.97 13.00 5.18
CA GLU A 71 12.48 14.26 4.65
C GLU A 71 11.34 15.17 4.14
N ILE A 72 10.42 14.63 3.32
CA ILE A 72 9.28 15.38 2.78
C ILE A 72 8.37 15.89 3.90
N ILE A 73 8.14 15.07 4.95
CA ILE A 73 7.36 15.51 6.12
C ILE A 73 8.08 16.66 6.82
N ALA A 74 9.39 16.56 7.06
CA ALA A 74 10.17 17.62 7.69
C ALA A 74 10.19 18.93 6.86
N GLU A 75 10.30 18.82 5.54
CA GLU A 75 10.17 19.95 4.61
C GLU A 75 8.78 20.59 4.70
N ALA A 76 7.71 19.78 4.68
CA ALA A 76 6.34 20.26 4.77
C ALA A 76 6.02 20.95 6.12
N VAL A 77 6.64 20.50 7.21
CA VAL A 77 6.55 21.16 8.52
C VAL A 77 7.28 22.50 8.51
N ARG A 78 8.48 22.57 7.93
CA ARG A 78 9.27 23.81 7.79
C ARG A 78 8.55 24.84 6.94
N ASP A 79 7.92 24.40 5.85
CA ASP A 79 7.14 25.23 4.93
C ASP A 79 5.74 25.59 5.48
N LYS A 80 5.41 25.17 6.70
CA LYS A 80 4.10 25.37 7.34
C LYS A 80 2.91 24.79 6.55
N ARG A 81 3.15 23.77 5.74
CA ARG A 81 2.08 23.00 5.06
C ARG A 81 1.47 21.94 5.98
N ILE A 82 2.26 21.45 6.95
CA ILE A 82 1.82 20.59 8.04
C ILE A 82 2.11 21.32 9.35
N GLU A 83 1.09 21.57 10.13
CA GLU A 83 1.19 22.20 11.43
C GLU A 83 0.87 21.20 12.55
N GLY A 84 1.25 21.54 13.78
CA GLY A 84 0.94 20.72 14.94
C GLY A 84 1.97 19.62 15.24
N ILE A 85 3.06 19.49 14.48
CA ILE A 85 4.16 18.56 14.76
C ILE A 85 5.22 19.28 15.59
N SER A 86 5.70 18.61 16.67
CA SER A 86 6.77 19.10 17.54
C SER A 86 8.10 18.43 17.27
N ASP A 87 8.10 17.14 16.94
CA ASP A 87 9.31 16.37 16.65
C ASP A 87 9.01 15.24 15.65
N LEU A 88 10.03 14.83 14.91
CA LEU A 88 9.97 13.77 13.91
C LEU A 88 11.26 12.96 13.95
N ARG A 89 11.15 11.65 14.23
CA ARG A 89 12.30 10.76 14.29
C ARG A 89 11.99 9.36 13.77
N ASP A 90 13.01 8.69 13.27
CA ASP A 90 12.93 7.30 12.84
C ASP A 90 13.51 6.39 13.92
N GLU A 91 12.67 5.57 14.52
CA GLU A 91 13.00 4.57 15.53
C GLU A 91 12.89 3.15 14.99
N SER A 92 12.91 2.98 13.66
CA SER A 92 12.82 1.66 13.03
C SER A 92 14.00 0.77 13.40
N ASP A 93 13.70 -0.50 13.67
CA ASP A 93 14.70 -1.51 14.05
C ASP A 93 14.45 -2.84 13.31
N ARG A 94 15.05 -3.96 13.80
CA ARG A 94 14.87 -5.31 13.24
C ARG A 94 13.43 -5.81 13.31
N ARG A 95 12.58 -5.23 14.16
CA ARG A 95 11.17 -5.63 14.34
C ARG A 95 10.27 -5.00 13.30
N GLY A 96 10.69 -3.89 12.68
CA GLY A 96 9.94 -3.23 11.63
C GLY A 96 10.10 -1.72 11.57
N VAL A 97 9.23 -1.12 10.79
CA VAL A 97 9.15 0.34 10.64
C VAL A 97 8.51 0.95 11.88
N ARG A 98 9.15 1.99 12.40
CA ARG A 98 8.61 2.82 13.48
C ARG A 98 9.08 4.26 13.26
N VAL A 99 8.25 5.06 12.61
CA VAL A 99 8.48 6.51 12.51
C VAL A 99 7.58 7.21 13.50
N VAL A 100 8.18 7.99 14.39
CA VAL A 100 7.50 8.68 15.49
C VAL A 100 7.34 10.15 15.11
N ILE A 101 6.10 10.61 15.12
CA ILE A 101 5.71 11.99 14.81
C ILE A 101 5.04 12.57 16.07
N GLU A 102 5.81 13.27 16.90
CA GLU A 102 5.26 13.89 18.11
C GLU A 102 4.40 15.10 17.78
N ILE A 103 3.26 15.20 18.46
CA ILE A 103 2.27 16.25 18.25
C ILE A 103 2.41 17.32 19.34
N LYS A 104 2.18 18.57 18.99
CA LYS A 104 2.07 19.67 19.95
C LYS A 104 0.84 19.47 20.82
N ARG A 105 0.88 19.97 22.08
CA ARG A 105 -0.20 19.78 23.07
C ARG A 105 -1.55 20.36 22.65
N ASP A 106 -1.51 21.40 21.84
CA ASP A 106 -2.66 22.15 21.31
C ASP A 106 -3.16 21.64 19.96
N ALA A 107 -2.54 20.59 19.44
CA ALA A 107 -2.88 20.02 18.13
C ALA A 107 -3.67 18.70 18.25
N GLU A 108 -4.65 18.55 17.38
CA GLU A 108 -5.49 17.34 17.31
C GLU A 108 -4.85 16.29 16.39
N PRO A 109 -4.64 15.04 16.87
CA PRO A 109 -3.98 13.98 16.11
C PRO A 109 -4.62 13.71 14.74
N GLU A 110 -5.96 13.70 14.65
CA GLU A 110 -6.68 13.43 13.42
C GLU A 110 -6.45 14.52 12.36
N ILE A 111 -6.37 15.78 12.79
CA ILE A 111 -6.09 16.90 11.89
C ILE A 111 -4.67 16.79 11.33
N VAL A 112 -3.69 16.50 12.19
CA VAL A 112 -2.30 16.30 11.78
C VAL A 112 -2.18 15.10 10.85
N LEU A 113 -2.86 14.00 11.14
CA LEU A 113 -2.86 12.80 10.30
C LEU A 113 -3.44 13.08 8.90
N ASN A 114 -4.53 13.84 8.82
CA ASN A 114 -5.11 14.25 7.54
C ASN A 114 -4.16 15.14 6.73
N GLN A 115 -3.40 16.04 7.37
CA GLN A 115 -2.37 16.83 6.71
C GLN A 115 -1.21 15.96 6.22
N LEU A 116 -0.78 14.96 7.02
CA LEU A 116 0.24 13.99 6.62
C LEU A 116 -0.17 13.22 5.37
N PHE A 117 -1.41 12.73 5.29
CA PHE A 117 -1.93 12.05 4.10
C PHE A 117 -2.00 12.97 2.88
N ARG A 118 -2.23 14.26 3.07
CA ARG A 118 -2.36 15.22 1.96
C ARG A 118 -1.02 15.70 1.42
N TYR A 119 -0.03 15.89 2.30
CA TYR A 119 1.22 16.60 1.96
C TYR A 119 2.46 15.71 2.03
N SER A 120 2.30 14.41 2.24
CA SER A 120 3.43 13.47 2.24
C SER A 120 3.08 12.16 1.52
N PRO A 121 4.11 11.34 1.18
CA PRO A 121 3.90 10.03 0.58
C PRO A 121 3.29 8.97 1.51
N LEU A 122 2.87 9.34 2.73
CA LEU A 122 2.13 8.46 3.64
C LEU A 122 0.79 8.01 3.03
N GLN A 123 0.27 8.77 2.08
CA GLN A 123 -0.78 8.37 1.15
C GLN A 123 -0.27 8.55 -0.27
N THR A 124 -0.42 7.52 -1.09
CA THR A 124 -0.03 7.55 -2.51
C THR A 124 -0.96 6.67 -3.34
N SER A 125 -0.97 6.87 -4.65
CA SER A 125 -1.71 6.03 -5.57
C SER A 125 -0.78 5.07 -6.29
N PHE A 126 -1.23 3.82 -6.45
CA PHE A 126 -0.55 2.80 -7.22
C PHE A 126 -1.29 2.52 -8.52
N GLY A 127 -0.61 2.73 -9.64
CA GLY A 127 -1.15 2.42 -10.96
C GLY A 127 -1.07 0.92 -11.25
N VAL A 128 -2.19 0.23 -11.16
CA VAL A 128 -2.29 -1.19 -11.50
C VAL A 128 -2.26 -1.36 -13.01
N ASN A 129 -1.36 -2.23 -13.50
CA ASN A 129 -1.29 -2.66 -14.88
C ASN A 129 -1.03 -4.17 -14.92
N MET A 130 -2.08 -4.94 -15.19
CA MET A 130 -2.03 -6.40 -15.19
C MET A 130 -1.58 -6.91 -16.57
N LEU A 131 -0.32 -6.65 -16.90
CA LEU A 131 0.34 -7.12 -18.12
C LEU A 131 1.05 -8.44 -17.83
N ALA A 132 0.76 -9.47 -18.61
CA ALA A 132 1.39 -10.78 -18.49
C ALA A 132 1.79 -11.34 -19.86
N LEU A 133 2.76 -12.26 -19.87
CA LEU A 133 3.06 -13.05 -21.07
C LEU A 133 2.07 -14.21 -21.16
N HIS A 134 1.25 -14.22 -22.20
CA HIS A 134 0.34 -15.30 -22.52
C HIS A 134 0.65 -15.83 -23.92
N GLU A 135 0.93 -17.13 -24.05
CA GLU A 135 1.35 -17.76 -25.32
C GLU A 135 2.53 -17.05 -26.00
N GLY A 136 3.50 -16.59 -25.20
CA GLY A 136 4.69 -15.88 -25.68
C GLY A 136 4.47 -14.41 -26.11
N ARG A 137 3.29 -13.85 -25.89
CA ARG A 137 2.95 -12.47 -26.22
C ARG A 137 2.55 -11.66 -24.98
N PRO A 138 2.99 -10.41 -24.85
CA PRO A 138 2.52 -9.52 -23.78
C PRO A 138 1.05 -9.18 -24.03
N GLN A 139 0.21 -9.45 -23.04
CA GLN A 139 -1.22 -9.19 -23.09
C GLN A 139 -1.69 -8.56 -21.78
N GLN A 140 -2.47 -7.49 -21.89
CA GLN A 140 -3.18 -6.94 -20.73
C GLN A 140 -4.41 -7.80 -20.48
N MET A 141 -4.51 -8.30 -19.25
CA MET A 141 -5.53 -9.26 -18.85
C MET A 141 -6.26 -8.77 -17.61
N ASN A 142 -7.55 -9.09 -17.51
CA ASN A 142 -8.29 -8.93 -16.26
C ASN A 142 -8.00 -10.10 -15.31
N LEU A 143 -8.42 -9.98 -14.04
CA LEU A 143 -8.16 -11.00 -13.02
C LEU A 143 -8.63 -12.39 -13.43
N LYS A 144 -9.85 -12.51 -13.97
CA LYS A 144 -10.40 -13.81 -14.42
C LYS A 144 -9.57 -14.42 -15.53
N GLN A 145 -9.12 -13.64 -16.50
CA GLN A 145 -8.27 -14.11 -17.59
C GLN A 145 -6.92 -14.61 -17.08
N ILE A 146 -6.29 -13.89 -16.14
CA ILE A 146 -5.01 -14.34 -15.55
C ILE A 146 -5.19 -15.66 -14.81
N ILE A 147 -6.24 -15.79 -13.99
CA ILE A 147 -6.52 -17.05 -13.27
C ILE A 147 -6.77 -18.19 -14.25
N ALA A 148 -7.59 -17.99 -15.27
CA ALA A 148 -7.87 -19.01 -16.27
C ALA A 148 -6.61 -19.44 -17.06
N ALA A 149 -5.78 -18.49 -17.47
CA ALA A 149 -4.51 -18.75 -18.15
C ALA A 149 -3.53 -19.52 -17.24
N PHE A 150 -3.47 -19.17 -15.95
CA PHE A 150 -2.65 -19.88 -14.97
C PHE A 150 -3.09 -21.33 -14.80
N VAL A 151 -4.40 -21.58 -14.66
CA VAL A 151 -4.94 -22.95 -14.51
C VAL A 151 -4.60 -23.79 -15.74
N ALA A 152 -4.88 -23.28 -16.95
CA ALA A 152 -4.57 -23.97 -18.20
C ALA A 152 -3.06 -24.30 -18.33
N PHE A 153 -2.20 -23.34 -17.98
CA PHE A 153 -0.75 -23.56 -17.96
C PHE A 153 -0.34 -24.65 -16.96
N ARG A 154 -0.91 -24.66 -15.76
CA ARG A 154 -0.62 -25.66 -14.76
C ARG A 154 -1.07 -27.06 -15.17
N GLU A 155 -2.22 -27.21 -15.78
CA GLU A 155 -2.70 -28.48 -16.34
C GLU A 155 -1.73 -29.02 -17.40
N GLU A 156 -1.27 -28.15 -18.31
CA GLU A 156 -0.30 -28.55 -19.34
C GLU A 156 1.05 -28.99 -18.73
N VAL A 157 1.57 -28.26 -17.77
CA VAL A 157 2.83 -28.58 -17.07
C VAL A 157 2.72 -29.93 -16.35
N ILE A 158 1.63 -30.18 -15.65
CA ILE A 158 1.40 -31.45 -14.94
C ILE A 158 1.33 -32.59 -15.95
N ARG A 159 0.56 -32.43 -17.02
CA ARG A 159 0.46 -33.45 -18.08
C ARG A 159 1.81 -33.78 -18.71
N ARG A 160 2.62 -32.77 -19.08
CA ARG A 160 3.96 -32.97 -19.64
C ARG A 160 4.90 -33.68 -18.66
N ARG A 161 4.86 -33.30 -17.39
CA ARG A 161 5.64 -33.95 -16.33
C ARG A 161 5.27 -35.42 -16.19
N THR A 162 3.98 -35.72 -16.11
CA THR A 162 3.49 -37.11 -15.99
C THR A 162 3.90 -37.97 -17.19
N ILE A 163 3.82 -37.45 -18.42
CA ILE A 163 4.27 -38.15 -19.62
C ILE A 163 5.78 -38.43 -19.58
N TYR A 164 6.57 -37.51 -19.02
CA TYR A 164 8.02 -37.70 -18.90
C TYR A 164 8.41 -38.69 -17.80
N GLU A 165 7.64 -38.77 -16.72
CA GLU A 165 7.87 -39.67 -15.59
C GLU A 165 7.36 -41.12 -15.85
N LEU A 166 6.51 -41.35 -16.86
CA LEU A 166 6.02 -42.68 -17.30
C LEU A 166 6.98 -43.33 -18.30
#